data_0c338a685a22533f65add85044504fc8
#
_entry.id   0c338a685a22533f65add85044504fc8
#
_cell.length_a   1.000
_cell.length_b   1.000
_cell.length_c   1.000
_cell.angle_alpha   90.00
_cell.angle_beta   90.00
_cell.angle_gamma   90.00
#
_symmetry.space_group_name_H-M   'P 1'
#
loop_
_entity.id
_entity.type
_entity.pdbx_description
1 polymer ?
#
loop_
_entity_poly.entity_id
_entity_poly.type
_entity_poly.pdbx_seq_one_letter_code
_entity_poly.pdbx_strand_id
1 'polypeptide(L)'
;ELKQLGYSASAAKKEVEMSIDRLVYYAGWCDKYQQLFSAVNPVASSHFNFSVPEPMGVVAMMADESSALLGLVSIIAPCIAGGNTCIVLASESKPTCSITFAEVIATSDVPAGVVNIVTGNRKELHAHFSSHMDVNAIVNSNTEKDFNKTIGENASLNVKRVFNWTNDWTKESEQGPYFITDLQEVKTTWHPIENIGVSGI
;
A
#
# COMPACT_ATOMS: atom_id res chain seq x y z
N GLU A 1 1.86 -21.57 12.75
CA GLU A 1 1.04 -20.50 13.30
C GLU A 1 -0.44 -20.67 12.94
N LEU A 2 -0.78 -20.78 11.66
CA LEU A 2 -2.17 -20.96 11.20
C LEU A 2 -2.84 -22.18 11.81
N LYS A 3 -2.11 -23.30 11.96
CA LYS A 3 -2.64 -24.49 12.63
C LYS A 3 -2.92 -24.25 14.12
N GLN A 4 -2.10 -23.46 14.80
CA GLN A 4 -2.32 -23.07 16.20
C GLN A 4 -3.56 -22.18 16.35
N LEU A 5 -3.88 -21.39 15.30
CA LEU A 5 -5.10 -20.60 15.21
C LEU A 5 -6.35 -21.43 14.81
N GLY A 6 -6.23 -22.76 14.71
CA GLY A 6 -7.35 -23.65 14.41
C GLY A 6 -7.60 -23.92 12.93
N TYR A 7 -6.74 -23.48 12.03
CA TYR A 7 -6.85 -23.83 10.61
C TYR A 7 -6.51 -25.30 10.36
N SER A 8 -7.25 -25.93 9.46
CA SER A 8 -6.84 -27.25 8.95
C SER A 8 -5.49 -27.14 8.22
N ALA A 9 -4.74 -28.24 8.14
CA ALA A 9 -3.47 -28.27 7.43
C ALA A 9 -3.59 -27.82 5.96
N SER A 10 -4.69 -28.19 5.30
CA SER A 10 -4.98 -27.79 3.92
C SER A 10 -5.27 -26.29 3.80
N ALA A 11 -6.11 -25.75 4.70
CA ALA A 11 -6.43 -24.33 4.72
C ALA A 11 -5.20 -23.46 5.03
N ALA A 12 -4.39 -23.88 6.00
CA ALA A 12 -3.15 -23.21 6.35
C ALA A 12 -2.17 -23.15 5.16
N LYS A 13 -1.98 -24.31 4.50
CA LYS A 13 -1.13 -24.38 3.31
C LYS A 13 -1.64 -23.48 2.20
N LYS A 14 -2.94 -23.50 1.92
CA LYS A 14 -3.57 -22.66 0.88
C LYS A 14 -3.38 -21.17 1.16
N GLU A 15 -3.57 -20.72 2.39
CA GLU A 15 -3.41 -19.30 2.74
C GLU A 15 -1.97 -18.82 2.55
N VAL A 16 -0.98 -19.65 2.93
CA VAL A 16 0.44 -19.35 2.70
C VAL A 16 0.77 -19.30 1.21
N GLU A 17 0.31 -20.29 0.41
CA GLU A 17 0.53 -20.31 -1.03
C GLU A 17 -0.05 -19.07 -1.71
N MET A 18 -1.29 -18.70 -1.39
CA MET A 18 -1.91 -17.49 -1.92
C MET A 18 -1.16 -16.22 -1.50
N SER A 19 -0.62 -16.17 -0.31
CA SER A 19 0.19 -15.04 0.17
C SER A 19 1.51 -14.91 -0.60
N ILE A 20 2.16 -16.05 -0.88
CA ILE A 20 3.37 -16.09 -1.73
C ILE A 20 3.05 -15.63 -3.15
N ASP A 21 1.99 -16.16 -3.76
CA ASP A 21 1.57 -15.78 -5.09
C ASP A 21 1.26 -14.28 -5.18
N ARG A 22 0.66 -13.70 -4.13
CA ARG A 22 0.39 -12.27 -4.04
C ARG A 22 1.67 -11.43 -4.01
N LEU A 23 2.69 -11.86 -3.25
CA LEU A 23 3.99 -11.20 -3.23
C LEU A 23 4.67 -11.28 -4.60
N VAL A 24 4.67 -12.44 -5.23
CA VAL A 24 5.24 -12.64 -6.58
C VAL A 24 4.51 -11.77 -7.62
N TYR A 25 3.17 -11.69 -7.53
CA TYR A 25 2.37 -10.84 -8.41
C TYR A 25 2.81 -9.37 -8.34
N TYR A 26 2.92 -8.80 -7.13
CA TYR A 26 3.33 -7.41 -6.98
C TYR A 26 4.82 -7.18 -7.25
N ALA A 27 5.69 -8.13 -6.96
CA ALA A 27 7.08 -8.08 -7.39
C ALA A 27 7.20 -7.98 -8.92
N GLY A 28 6.35 -8.69 -9.66
CA GLY A 28 6.28 -8.58 -11.11
C GLY A 28 5.75 -7.23 -11.64
N TRP A 29 5.23 -6.36 -10.78
CA TRP A 29 4.82 -5.01 -11.16
C TRP A 29 5.92 -3.96 -10.99
N CYS A 30 6.93 -4.21 -10.16
CA CYS A 30 7.94 -3.22 -9.81
C CYS A 30 8.71 -2.68 -11.03
N ASP A 31 8.98 -3.52 -12.03
CA ASP A 31 9.75 -3.15 -13.22
C ASP A 31 8.89 -2.66 -14.41
N LYS A 32 7.57 -2.79 -14.34
CA LYS A 32 6.68 -2.42 -15.45
C LYS A 32 5.65 -1.34 -15.10
N TYR A 33 5.44 -1.07 -13.80
CA TYR A 33 4.40 -0.15 -13.34
C TYR A 33 4.56 1.25 -13.95
N GLN A 34 5.75 1.84 -13.88
CA GLN A 34 5.99 3.17 -14.42
C GLN A 34 5.82 3.26 -15.93
N GLN A 35 6.14 2.20 -16.68
CA GLN A 35 5.96 2.17 -18.13
C GLN A 35 4.48 2.25 -18.54
N LEU A 36 3.59 1.73 -17.71
CA LEU A 36 2.15 1.67 -17.98
C LEU A 36 1.38 2.88 -17.45
N PHE A 37 1.84 3.48 -16.33
CA PHE A 37 1.12 4.55 -15.64
C PHE A 37 1.79 5.93 -15.76
N SER A 38 2.93 6.04 -16.45
CA SER A 38 3.52 7.33 -16.81
C SER A 38 3.09 7.75 -18.21
N ALA A 39 3.10 9.04 -18.46
CA ALA A 39 2.73 9.59 -19.76
C ALA A 39 3.61 10.77 -20.16
N VAL A 40 3.89 10.88 -21.46
CA VAL A 40 4.34 12.13 -22.06
C VAL A 40 3.11 12.91 -22.49
N ASN A 41 3.00 14.15 -22.05
CA ASN A 41 1.82 14.98 -22.29
C ASN A 41 2.10 15.95 -23.45
N PRO A 42 1.24 16.02 -24.48
CA PRO A 42 1.34 17.01 -25.53
C PRO A 42 1.02 18.41 -24.98
N VAL A 43 1.89 19.36 -25.25
CA VAL A 43 1.72 20.77 -24.81
C VAL A 43 2.00 21.73 -25.97
N ALA A 44 1.27 22.85 -26.01
CA ALA A 44 1.40 23.87 -27.05
C ALA A 44 2.45 24.94 -26.73
N SER A 45 3.54 24.57 -26.06
CA SER A 45 4.61 25.47 -25.64
C SER A 45 5.98 24.78 -25.76
N SER A 46 7.06 25.56 -25.69
CA SER A 46 8.44 25.06 -25.76
C SER A 46 8.83 24.32 -24.47
N HIS A 47 8.07 23.28 -24.11
CA HIS A 47 8.34 22.44 -22.96
C HIS A 47 8.19 20.96 -23.32
N PHE A 48 9.06 20.15 -22.71
CA PHE A 48 8.83 18.72 -22.61
C PHE A 48 8.05 18.46 -21.32
N ASN A 49 6.83 17.95 -21.45
CA ASN A 49 5.97 17.69 -20.32
C ASN A 49 5.74 16.19 -20.16
N PHE A 50 5.90 15.71 -18.94
CA PHE A 50 5.64 14.32 -18.63
C PHE A 50 5.09 14.15 -17.21
N SER A 51 4.31 13.11 -17.01
CA SER A 51 3.74 12.75 -15.71
C SER A 51 4.23 11.37 -15.29
N VAL A 52 4.65 11.25 -14.05
CA VAL A 52 5.08 9.98 -13.44
C VAL A 52 4.39 9.79 -12.09
N PRO A 53 4.03 8.54 -11.74
CA PRO A 53 3.61 8.23 -10.38
C PRO A 53 4.80 8.28 -9.41
N GLU A 54 4.58 8.87 -8.25
CA GLU A 54 5.53 8.90 -7.13
C GLU A 54 4.84 8.40 -5.85
N PRO A 55 5.57 7.79 -4.90
CA PRO A 55 4.98 7.33 -3.65
C PRO A 55 4.43 8.50 -2.83
N MET A 56 3.32 8.27 -2.13
CA MET A 56 2.75 9.27 -1.20
C MET A 56 3.64 9.50 0.02
N GLY A 57 4.37 8.48 0.46
CA GLY A 57 5.20 8.52 1.65
C GLY A 57 4.83 7.46 2.68
N VAL A 58 4.35 7.86 3.86
CA VAL A 58 3.98 6.96 4.95
C VAL A 58 2.50 6.58 4.88
N VAL A 59 2.23 5.30 4.80
CA VAL A 59 0.86 4.76 4.76
C VAL A 59 0.56 4.00 6.05
N ALA A 60 -0.46 4.44 6.78
CA ALA A 60 -0.98 3.69 7.92
C ALA A 60 -2.04 2.70 7.45
N MET A 61 -1.91 1.44 7.87
CA MET A 61 -2.77 0.36 7.38
C MET A 61 -3.37 -0.43 8.54
N MET A 62 -4.60 -0.86 8.38
CA MET A 62 -5.27 -1.74 9.32
C MET A 62 -5.77 -2.98 8.58
N ALA A 63 -5.13 -4.12 8.84
CA ALA A 63 -5.49 -5.40 8.21
C ALA A 63 -6.89 -5.85 8.63
N ASP A 64 -7.54 -6.64 7.78
CA ASP A 64 -8.82 -7.25 8.10
C ASP A 64 -8.70 -8.37 9.15
N GLU A 65 -9.85 -8.85 9.65
CA GLU A 65 -9.92 -9.97 10.59
C GLU A 65 -10.26 -11.30 9.91
N SER A 66 -10.45 -11.31 8.59
CA SER A 66 -10.88 -12.51 7.86
C SER A 66 -9.75 -13.53 7.71
N SER A 67 -8.52 -13.06 7.54
CA SER A 67 -7.32 -13.88 7.35
C SER A 67 -6.22 -13.52 8.34
N ALA A 68 -5.31 -14.45 8.60
CA ALA A 68 -4.18 -14.21 9.49
C ALA A 68 -2.94 -13.67 8.76
N LEU A 69 -2.79 -13.95 7.46
CA LEU A 69 -1.63 -13.60 6.65
C LEU A 69 -2.02 -12.95 5.33
N LEU A 70 -2.96 -13.54 4.59
CA LEU A 70 -3.27 -13.13 3.23
C LEU A 70 -3.74 -11.66 3.12
N GLY A 71 -4.61 -11.23 4.03
CA GLY A 71 -5.08 -9.84 4.06
C GLY A 71 -3.96 -8.86 4.35
N LEU A 72 -3.10 -9.20 5.32
CA LEU A 72 -1.92 -8.40 5.64
C LEU A 72 -0.99 -8.24 4.42
N VAL A 73 -0.63 -9.35 3.77
CA VAL A 73 0.22 -9.35 2.57
C VAL A 73 -0.42 -8.57 1.43
N SER A 74 -1.74 -8.69 1.26
CA SER A 74 -2.48 -8.04 0.16
C SER A 74 -2.51 -6.52 0.25
N ILE A 75 -2.38 -5.95 1.45
CA ILE A 75 -2.27 -4.49 1.61
C ILE A 75 -0.82 -4.00 1.62
N ILE A 76 0.12 -4.79 2.17
CA ILE A 76 1.55 -4.40 2.23
C ILE A 76 2.18 -4.44 0.83
N ALA A 77 1.95 -5.52 0.07
CA ALA A 77 2.66 -5.74 -1.19
C ALA A 77 2.47 -4.61 -2.23
N PRO A 78 1.25 -4.12 -2.53
CA PRO A 78 1.08 -2.99 -3.43
C PRO A 78 1.65 -1.69 -2.88
N CYS A 79 1.64 -1.49 -1.56
CA CYS A 79 2.18 -0.31 -0.91
C CYS A 79 3.68 -0.17 -1.15
N ILE A 80 4.45 -1.24 -0.86
CA ILE A 80 5.91 -1.23 -1.04
C ILE A 80 6.32 -1.33 -2.50
N ALA A 81 5.53 -2.01 -3.36
CA ALA A 81 5.76 -2.03 -4.79
C ALA A 81 5.67 -0.63 -5.41
N GLY A 82 4.84 0.25 -4.84
CA GLY A 82 4.74 1.66 -5.19
C GLY A 82 5.81 2.56 -4.57
N GLY A 83 6.73 2.02 -3.75
CA GLY A 83 7.80 2.79 -3.11
C GLY A 83 7.40 3.50 -1.81
N ASN A 84 6.23 3.24 -1.27
CA ASN A 84 5.81 3.78 0.02
C ASN A 84 6.42 3.01 1.19
N THR A 85 6.47 3.65 2.36
CA THR A 85 6.68 2.99 3.65
C THR A 85 5.35 2.78 4.35
N CYS A 86 5.24 1.75 5.17
CA CYS A 86 4.00 1.50 5.88
C CYS A 86 4.20 1.16 7.36
N ILE A 87 3.19 1.56 8.14
CA ILE A 87 2.93 1.04 9.47
C ILE A 87 1.61 0.29 9.43
N VAL A 88 1.63 -0.99 9.80
CA VAL A 88 0.49 -1.88 9.63
C VAL A 88 0.06 -2.45 10.95
N LEU A 89 -1.18 -2.21 11.34
CA LEU A 89 -1.82 -2.91 12.43
C LEU A 89 -2.30 -4.27 11.93
N ALA A 90 -1.71 -5.32 12.46
CA ALA A 90 -2.08 -6.70 12.17
C ALA A 90 -3.50 -7.02 12.67
N SER A 91 -4.08 -8.14 12.20
CA SER A 91 -5.32 -8.67 12.76
C SER A 91 -5.22 -8.81 14.28
N GLU A 92 -6.19 -8.26 15.00
CA GLU A 92 -6.24 -8.30 16.45
C GLU A 92 -6.47 -9.74 16.96
N SER A 93 -7.30 -10.49 16.25
CA SER A 93 -7.66 -11.87 16.61
C SER A 93 -6.63 -12.91 16.17
N LYS A 94 -5.75 -12.59 15.20
CA LYS A 94 -4.83 -13.55 14.57
C LYS A 94 -3.41 -12.97 14.35
N PRO A 95 -2.75 -12.44 15.38
CA PRO A 95 -1.53 -11.65 15.21
C PRO A 95 -0.27 -12.48 14.95
N THR A 96 -0.24 -13.77 15.28
CA THR A 96 0.99 -14.60 15.29
C THR A 96 1.65 -14.71 13.91
N CYS A 97 0.88 -14.93 12.86
CA CYS A 97 1.41 -14.99 11.49
C CYS A 97 2.08 -13.68 11.05
N SER A 98 1.58 -12.55 11.54
CA SER A 98 2.13 -11.23 11.21
C SER A 98 3.51 -11.03 11.82
N ILE A 99 3.75 -11.56 13.03
CA ILE A 99 5.06 -11.49 13.69
C ILE A 99 6.07 -12.37 12.94
N THR A 100 5.71 -13.61 12.61
CA THR A 100 6.57 -14.49 11.81
C THR A 100 6.85 -13.86 10.43
N PHE A 101 5.88 -13.22 9.81
CA PHE A 101 6.09 -12.51 8.54
C PHE A 101 7.03 -11.31 8.72
N ALA A 102 6.95 -10.58 9.83
CA ALA A 102 7.89 -9.50 10.13
C ALA A 102 9.33 -10.01 10.26
N GLU A 103 9.55 -11.19 10.86
CA GLU A 103 10.87 -11.84 10.91
C GLU A 103 11.38 -12.21 9.51
N VAL A 104 10.50 -12.71 8.64
CA VAL A 104 10.85 -13.00 7.24
C VAL A 104 11.26 -11.72 6.51
N ILE A 105 10.52 -10.62 6.67
CA ILE A 105 10.87 -9.32 6.09
C ILE A 105 12.22 -8.83 6.63
N ALA A 106 12.44 -8.91 7.93
CA ALA A 106 13.67 -8.45 8.58
C ALA A 106 14.92 -9.23 8.14
N THR A 107 14.76 -10.45 7.64
CA THR A 107 15.85 -11.29 7.10
C THR A 107 15.94 -11.27 5.57
N SER A 108 15.08 -10.49 4.91
CA SER A 108 15.07 -10.30 3.46
C SER A 108 15.86 -9.05 3.06
N ASP A 109 15.89 -8.77 1.76
CA ASP A 109 16.51 -7.54 1.20
C ASP A 109 15.61 -6.29 1.30
N VAL A 110 14.43 -6.39 1.94
CA VAL A 110 13.59 -5.22 2.19
C VAL A 110 14.29 -4.30 3.19
N PRO A 111 14.55 -3.02 2.83
CA PRO A 111 15.25 -2.12 3.71
C PRO A 111 14.53 -1.92 5.06
N ALA A 112 15.29 -1.82 6.13
CA ALA A 112 14.73 -1.60 7.47
C ALA A 112 13.87 -0.33 7.51
N GLY A 113 12.71 -0.42 8.16
CA GLY A 113 11.77 0.68 8.31
C GLY A 113 10.78 0.86 7.14
N VAL A 114 10.94 0.13 6.03
CA VAL A 114 9.96 0.17 4.93
C VAL A 114 8.63 -0.46 5.35
N VAL A 115 8.67 -1.58 6.05
CA VAL A 115 7.50 -2.25 6.60
C VAL A 115 7.61 -2.34 8.11
N ASN A 116 6.64 -1.76 8.82
CA ASN A 116 6.58 -1.76 10.27
C ASN A 116 5.27 -2.40 10.70
N ILE A 117 5.33 -3.62 11.22
CA ILE A 117 4.15 -4.37 11.67
C ILE A 117 4.01 -4.20 13.18
N VAL A 118 2.83 -3.77 13.60
CA VAL A 118 2.47 -3.63 15.01
C VAL A 118 1.25 -4.50 15.33
N THR A 119 1.20 -4.97 16.55
CA THR A 119 0.04 -5.67 17.11
C THR A 119 -0.58 -4.82 18.21
N GLY A 120 -1.89 -4.88 18.35
CA GLY A 120 -2.58 -4.12 19.39
C GLY A 120 -4.07 -4.05 19.16
N ASN A 121 -4.74 -3.34 20.05
CA ASN A 121 -6.18 -3.16 19.98
C ASN A 121 -6.53 -2.07 18.96
N ARG A 122 -7.37 -2.41 18.02
CA ARG A 122 -7.81 -1.50 16.96
C ARG A 122 -8.53 -0.27 17.51
N LYS A 123 -9.35 -0.44 18.55
CA LYS A 123 -10.08 0.66 19.20
C LYS A 123 -9.17 1.70 19.83
N GLU A 124 -7.98 1.28 20.25
CA GLU A 124 -6.99 2.19 20.85
C GLU A 124 -6.15 2.87 19.76
N LEU A 125 -5.76 2.15 18.71
CA LEU A 125 -4.75 2.60 17.76
C LEU A 125 -5.32 3.38 16.56
N HIS A 126 -6.56 3.14 16.14
CA HIS A 126 -7.13 3.74 14.92
C HIS A 126 -7.11 5.27 14.93
N ALA A 127 -7.39 5.87 16.10
CA ALA A 127 -7.39 7.33 16.23
C ALA A 127 -5.96 7.90 16.09
N HIS A 128 -4.96 7.23 16.65
CA HIS A 128 -3.56 7.63 16.52
C HIS A 128 -3.07 7.51 15.07
N PHE A 129 -3.39 6.41 14.38
CA PHE A 129 -3.04 6.23 12.97
C PHE A 129 -3.66 7.31 12.09
N SER A 130 -4.92 7.65 12.35
CA SER A 130 -5.64 8.62 11.54
C SER A 130 -5.28 10.08 11.85
N SER A 131 -4.85 10.41 13.06
CA SER A 131 -4.51 11.78 13.45
C SER A 131 -3.03 12.13 13.30
N HIS A 132 -2.12 11.14 13.14
CA HIS A 132 -0.67 11.40 13.09
C HIS A 132 -0.31 12.22 11.86
N MET A 133 0.39 13.33 12.05
CA MET A 133 0.66 14.32 10.99
C MET A 133 1.59 13.80 9.89
N ASP A 134 2.50 12.89 10.20
CA ASP A 134 3.47 12.32 9.22
C ASP A 134 2.87 11.17 8.40
N VAL A 135 1.64 10.75 8.69
CA VAL A 135 0.92 9.77 7.87
C VAL A 135 0.27 10.49 6.69
N ASN A 136 0.56 10.04 5.47
CA ASN A 136 0.06 10.64 4.23
C ASN A 136 -1.23 9.98 3.72
N ALA A 137 -1.37 8.67 3.95
CA ALA A 137 -2.56 7.93 3.55
C ALA A 137 -2.93 6.86 4.57
N ILE A 138 -4.19 6.46 4.56
CA ILE A 138 -4.73 5.41 5.42
C ILE A 138 -5.41 4.36 4.56
N VAL A 139 -5.05 3.10 4.77
CA VAL A 139 -5.76 1.94 4.23
C VAL A 139 -6.49 1.25 5.38
N ASN A 140 -7.81 1.24 5.32
CA ASN A 140 -8.66 0.62 6.32
C ASN A 140 -9.45 -0.53 5.72
N SER A 141 -9.32 -1.71 6.29
CA SER A 141 -10.08 -2.90 5.89
C SER A 141 -11.27 -3.19 6.83
N ASN A 142 -11.66 -2.24 7.66
CA ASN A 142 -12.79 -2.36 8.56
C ASN A 142 -14.07 -1.77 7.96
N THR A 143 -15.20 -2.44 8.18
CA THR A 143 -16.54 -2.01 7.71
C THR A 143 -17.36 -1.26 8.77
N GLU A 144 -16.87 -1.14 10.01
CA GLU A 144 -17.59 -0.46 11.09
C GLU A 144 -17.70 1.04 10.83
N LYS A 145 -18.93 1.54 10.82
CA LYS A 145 -19.23 2.94 10.46
C LYS A 145 -18.60 3.97 11.40
N ASP A 146 -18.56 3.69 12.68
CA ASP A 146 -18.02 4.63 13.68
C ASP A 146 -16.49 4.78 13.54
N PHE A 147 -15.79 3.69 13.24
CA PHE A 147 -14.36 3.75 12.91
C PHE A 147 -14.12 4.55 11.64
N ASN A 148 -14.86 4.25 10.58
CA ASN A 148 -14.72 4.95 9.30
C ASN A 148 -15.01 6.45 9.44
N LYS A 149 -15.98 6.83 10.27
CA LYS A 149 -16.27 8.21 10.56
C LYS A 149 -15.09 8.90 11.28
N THR A 150 -14.58 8.31 12.36
CA THR A 150 -13.44 8.86 13.11
C THR A 150 -12.20 9.00 12.24
N ILE A 151 -11.90 7.99 11.41
CA ILE A 151 -10.78 8.02 10.47
C ILE A 151 -10.97 9.16 9.47
N GLY A 152 -12.16 9.32 8.89
CA GLY A 152 -12.46 10.39 7.93
C GLY A 152 -12.35 11.78 8.54
N GLU A 153 -12.88 11.98 9.75
CA GLU A 153 -12.79 13.25 10.48
C GLU A 153 -11.32 13.62 10.77
N ASN A 154 -10.53 12.69 11.30
CA ASN A 154 -9.13 12.93 11.59
C ASN A 154 -8.31 13.17 10.30
N ALA A 155 -8.53 12.39 9.27
CA ALA A 155 -7.84 12.50 7.99
C ALA A 155 -8.08 13.86 7.32
N SER A 156 -9.27 14.45 7.50
CA SER A 156 -9.61 15.76 6.94
C SER A 156 -8.77 16.91 7.52
N LEU A 157 -8.24 16.76 8.73
CA LEU A 157 -7.47 17.80 9.41
C LEU A 157 -6.11 18.11 8.74
N ASN A 158 -5.54 17.14 8.02
CA ASN A 158 -4.29 17.31 7.28
C ASN A 158 -4.33 16.70 5.87
N VAL A 159 -5.52 16.58 5.30
CA VAL A 159 -5.74 16.19 3.90
C VAL A 159 -5.17 14.80 3.55
N LYS A 160 -5.19 13.84 4.49
CA LYS A 160 -4.82 12.45 4.22
C LYS A 160 -5.79 11.80 3.24
N ARG A 161 -5.29 10.94 2.39
CA ARG A 161 -6.16 10.04 1.61
C ARG A 161 -6.60 8.85 2.44
N VAL A 162 -7.86 8.46 2.30
CA VAL A 162 -8.44 7.32 3.01
C VAL A 162 -8.99 6.33 1.99
N PHE A 163 -8.49 5.10 2.06
CA PHE A 163 -8.93 3.98 1.23
C PHE A 163 -9.58 2.92 2.09
N ASN A 164 -10.75 2.49 1.71
CA ASN A 164 -11.46 1.40 2.38
C ASN A 164 -11.38 0.16 1.50
N TRP A 165 -10.39 -0.70 1.76
CA TRP A 165 -10.17 -1.94 1.04
C TRP A 165 -10.81 -3.10 1.81
N THR A 166 -12.07 -3.35 1.52
CA THR A 166 -12.88 -4.42 2.14
C THR A 166 -13.04 -5.62 1.21
N ASN A 167 -11.98 -5.94 0.49
CA ASN A 167 -11.94 -6.94 -0.55
C ASN A 167 -11.90 -8.37 0.00
N ASP A 168 -12.46 -9.32 -0.73
CA ASP A 168 -12.25 -10.74 -0.47
C ASP A 168 -10.92 -11.18 -1.08
N TRP A 169 -9.85 -11.08 -0.30
CA TRP A 169 -8.50 -11.36 -0.75
C TRP A 169 -8.28 -12.81 -1.21
N THR A 170 -9.23 -13.71 -0.96
CA THR A 170 -9.16 -15.09 -1.45
C THR A 170 -9.41 -15.21 -2.96
N LYS A 171 -9.92 -14.15 -3.57
CA LYS A 171 -10.17 -14.10 -5.01
C LYS A 171 -8.96 -13.54 -5.74
N GLU A 172 -8.59 -14.19 -6.83
CA GLU A 172 -7.51 -13.71 -7.71
C GLU A 172 -7.87 -12.38 -8.39
N SER A 173 -9.16 -12.14 -8.66
CA SER A 173 -9.64 -10.87 -9.20
C SER A 173 -9.42 -9.66 -8.28
N GLU A 174 -9.19 -9.90 -6.97
CA GLU A 174 -8.95 -8.89 -5.96
C GLU A 174 -7.46 -8.56 -5.80
N GLN A 175 -6.70 -8.67 -6.88
CA GLN A 175 -5.34 -8.14 -7.02
C GLN A 175 -5.25 -7.33 -8.31
N GLY A 176 -4.42 -6.30 -8.31
CA GLY A 176 -4.29 -5.46 -9.51
C GLY A 176 -3.35 -4.27 -9.28
N PRO A 177 -2.90 -3.64 -10.37
CA PRO A 177 -2.00 -2.48 -10.28
C PRO A 177 -2.70 -1.23 -9.69
N TYR A 178 -4.02 -1.21 -9.67
CA TYR A 178 -4.77 -0.06 -9.14
C TYR A 178 -4.58 0.12 -7.63
N PHE A 179 -4.34 -0.95 -6.87
CA PHE A 179 -3.95 -0.83 -5.47
C PHE A 179 -2.58 -0.15 -5.29
N ILE A 180 -1.69 -0.25 -6.28
CA ILE A 180 -0.46 0.57 -6.29
C ILE A 180 -0.82 2.02 -6.60
N THR A 181 -1.67 2.25 -7.62
CA THR A 181 -2.09 3.59 -8.07
C THR A 181 -2.80 4.39 -6.97
N ASP A 182 -3.63 3.73 -6.17
CA ASP A 182 -4.33 4.35 -5.04
C ASP A 182 -3.34 5.03 -4.07
N LEU A 183 -2.15 4.45 -3.91
CA LEU A 183 -1.12 4.91 -2.99
C LEU A 183 -0.01 5.72 -3.69
N GLN A 184 -0.34 6.34 -4.84
CA GLN A 184 0.59 7.16 -5.61
C GLN A 184 0.08 8.59 -5.76
N GLU A 185 1.03 9.51 -5.87
CA GLU A 185 0.82 10.86 -6.36
C GLU A 185 1.24 10.93 -7.83
N VAL A 186 0.59 11.77 -8.62
CA VAL A 186 1.02 12.03 -10.00
C VAL A 186 1.80 13.34 -10.03
N LYS A 187 3.09 13.24 -10.32
CA LYS A 187 3.95 14.37 -10.50
C LYS A 187 4.08 14.72 -11.97
N THR A 188 3.67 15.93 -12.34
CA THR A 188 3.82 16.43 -13.70
C THR A 188 4.99 17.43 -13.76
N THR A 189 5.94 17.14 -14.63
CA THR A 189 7.14 17.95 -14.81
C THR A 189 7.07 18.73 -16.12
N TRP A 190 7.35 20.02 -16.03
CA TRP A 190 7.48 20.94 -17.17
C TRP A 190 8.96 21.26 -17.34
N HIS A 191 9.58 20.66 -18.35
CA HIS A 191 10.99 20.86 -18.63
C HIS A 191 11.14 21.81 -19.83
N PRO A 192 11.70 23.03 -19.69
CA PRO A 192 11.85 23.94 -20.80
C PRO A 192 12.79 23.33 -21.84
N ILE A 193 12.37 23.37 -23.09
CA ILE A 193 13.21 22.98 -24.23
C ILE A 193 13.90 24.30 -24.67
N GLU A 194 15.21 24.41 -24.44
CA GLU A 194 15.98 25.48 -25.02
C GLU A 194 15.94 25.35 -26.54
N ASN A 195 15.26 26.27 -27.20
CA ASN A 195 15.55 26.51 -28.60
C ASN A 195 16.97 27.10 -28.61
N ILE A 196 17.97 26.25 -28.87
CA ILE A 196 19.28 26.72 -29.28
C ILE A 196 18.98 27.47 -30.60
N GLY A 197 18.73 28.77 -30.46
CA GLY A 197 18.32 29.63 -31.54
C GLY A 197 19.35 29.52 -32.64
N VAL A 198 18.91 29.20 -33.83
CA VAL A 198 19.57 29.70 -35.02
C VAL A 198 19.43 31.21 -34.93
N SER A 199 20.35 31.83 -34.17
CA SER A 199 20.52 33.28 -34.16
C SER A 199 21.04 33.64 -35.54
N GLY A 200 20.16 34.15 -36.38
CA GLY A 200 20.47 35.08 -37.44
C GLY A 200 21.32 34.52 -38.59
N ILE A 201 20.67 34.24 -39.67
CA ILE A 201 21.18 34.70 -40.97
C ILE A 201 20.44 36.00 -41.31
#